data_3926276bb8b0a717f01d86951ea42c2c
#
_entry.id   3926276bb8b0a717f01d86951ea42c2c
#
_cell.length_a   1.000
_cell.length_b   1.000
_cell.length_c   1.000
_cell.angle_alpha   90.00
_cell.angle_beta   90.00
_cell.angle_gamma   90.00
#
_symmetry.space_group_name_H-M   'P 1'
#
loop_
_entity.id
_entity.type
_entity.pdbx_description
1 polymer ?
#
loop_
_entity_poly.entity_id
_entity_poly.type
_entity_poly.pdbx_seq_one_letter_code
_entity_poly.pdbx_strand_id
1 'polypeptide(L)'
;MKVTLLGTGTSTPDPKRVQAGILIELQHNRILFDIGPGTYYRMNQLGFDLGTISSIFITHFHVDHCSDFVMLCQSLWLRGHDKQLNVYGPPFIETWWRGIFETSYPYANNRFPLKSNVLHENKAVDIQEGTVINVPTRHSTIDTRALRIEAEGKSIVYSADTAPCSEIINLARGADLLIHECNWLDGTHPEGIHTSPSQLAEIVEEAQPKTVVLTHVTPEIVENKNKVIEIVKGNSKATVILGEDLMGIAP
;
A
#
# COMPACT_ATOMS: atom_id res chain seq x y z
N MET A 1 14.85 -7.24 -5.42
CA MET A 1 13.64 -6.47 -5.05
C MET A 1 13.98 -5.45 -3.97
N LYS A 2 13.55 -4.19 -4.12
CA LYS A 2 13.70 -3.13 -3.13
C LYS A 2 12.34 -2.49 -2.89
N VAL A 3 12.03 -2.16 -1.64
CA VAL A 3 10.81 -1.48 -1.23
C VAL A 3 11.15 -0.09 -0.73
N THR A 4 10.40 0.92 -1.12
CA THR A 4 10.48 2.27 -0.55
C THR A 4 9.09 2.70 -0.08
N LEU A 5 8.97 3.06 1.19
CA LEU A 5 7.75 3.64 1.73
C LEU A 5 7.68 5.09 1.25
N LEU A 6 6.79 5.41 0.33
CA LEU A 6 6.62 6.78 -0.16
C LEU A 6 5.90 7.63 0.88
N GLY A 7 4.90 7.06 1.54
CA GLY A 7 4.14 7.70 2.59
C GLY A 7 3.65 6.70 3.63
N THR A 8 3.67 7.11 4.88
CA THR A 8 3.42 6.26 6.06
C THR A 8 2.38 6.87 7.01
N GLY A 9 1.82 8.03 6.67
CA GLY A 9 0.78 8.71 7.42
C GLY A 9 -0.63 8.20 7.09
N THR A 10 -1.59 8.68 7.85
CA THR A 10 -3.03 8.42 7.73
C THR A 10 -3.72 9.56 6.99
N SER A 11 -5.05 9.51 6.86
CA SER A 11 -5.86 10.63 6.36
C SER A 11 -5.76 11.90 7.22
N THR A 12 -5.34 11.79 8.48
CA THR A 12 -5.04 12.96 9.33
C THR A 12 -3.68 13.54 8.95
N PRO A 13 -3.60 14.82 8.58
CA PRO A 13 -2.36 15.43 8.16
C PRO A 13 -1.26 15.36 9.23
N ASP A 14 -0.06 14.96 8.82
CA ASP A 14 1.18 15.01 9.60
C ASP A 14 2.24 15.75 8.76
N PRO A 15 2.91 16.79 9.30
CA PRO A 15 3.89 17.56 8.53
C PRO A 15 5.13 16.74 8.10
N LYS A 16 5.36 15.58 8.70
CA LYS A 16 6.51 14.71 8.41
C LYS A 16 6.16 13.49 7.56
N ARG A 17 4.87 13.17 7.43
CA ARG A 17 4.38 11.96 6.78
C ARG A 17 3.33 12.31 5.74
N VAL A 18 3.53 11.88 4.51
CA VAL A 18 2.48 11.90 3.50
C VAL A 18 1.66 10.61 3.58
N GLN A 19 0.53 10.57 2.87
CA GLN A 19 -0.42 9.47 2.93
C GLN A 19 0.11 8.21 2.22
N ALA A 20 -0.69 7.15 2.26
CA ALA A 20 -0.30 5.81 1.88
C ALA A 20 0.28 5.68 0.46
N GLY A 21 1.44 5.06 0.36
CA GLY A 21 2.04 4.69 -0.91
C GLY A 21 3.35 3.92 -0.73
N ILE A 22 3.50 2.85 -1.49
CA ILE A 22 4.68 1.97 -1.43
C ILE A 22 5.18 1.76 -2.85
N LEU A 23 6.46 2.05 -3.07
CA LEU A 23 7.16 1.75 -4.31
C LEU A 23 7.92 0.43 -4.17
N ILE A 24 7.67 -0.49 -5.09
CA ILE A 24 8.39 -1.76 -5.22
C ILE A 24 9.18 -1.72 -6.52
N GLU A 25 10.51 -1.83 -6.39
CA GLU A 25 11.44 -1.84 -7.51
C GLU A 25 11.91 -3.28 -7.76
N LEU A 26 11.57 -3.81 -8.94
CA LEU A 26 12.04 -5.08 -9.49
C LEU A 26 13.16 -4.81 -10.50
N GLN A 27 13.72 -5.84 -11.09
CA GLN A 27 14.86 -5.71 -12.01
C GLN A 27 14.55 -4.77 -13.20
N HIS A 28 13.35 -4.88 -13.78
CA HIS A 28 12.96 -4.11 -14.98
C HIS A 28 11.72 -3.25 -14.78
N ASN A 29 10.93 -3.47 -13.71
CA ASN A 29 9.65 -2.83 -13.48
C ASN A 29 9.60 -2.14 -12.13
N ARG A 30 8.74 -1.14 -12.05
CA ARG A 30 8.32 -0.50 -10.80
C ARG A 30 6.83 -0.63 -10.62
N ILE A 31 6.43 -0.94 -9.39
CA ILE A 31 5.04 -1.17 -9.02
C ILE A 31 4.73 -0.27 -7.84
N LEU A 32 3.53 0.31 -7.85
CA LEU A 32 3.01 1.04 -6.70
C LEU A 32 1.89 0.24 -6.02
N PHE A 33 1.93 0.18 -4.71
CA PHE A 33 0.80 -0.15 -3.86
C PHE A 33 0.32 1.13 -3.22
N ASP A 34 -0.88 1.56 -3.57
CA ASP A 34 -1.48 2.85 -3.29
C ASP A 34 -0.72 4.07 -3.84
N ILE A 35 -1.42 5.19 -3.95
CA ILE A 35 -0.92 6.46 -4.44
C ILE A 35 -1.70 7.62 -3.77
N GLY A 36 -1.57 7.70 -2.45
CA GLY A 36 -2.20 8.76 -1.64
C GLY A 36 -1.52 10.12 -1.81
N PRO A 37 -2.14 11.19 -1.26
CA PRO A 37 -1.62 12.55 -1.35
C PRO A 37 -0.19 12.70 -0.86
N GLY A 38 0.65 13.33 -1.68
CA GLY A 38 2.08 13.54 -1.43
C GLY A 38 3.00 12.46 -1.96
N THR A 39 2.49 11.26 -2.31
CA THR A 39 3.31 10.18 -2.85
C THR A 39 3.91 10.54 -4.21
N TYR A 40 3.17 11.25 -5.05
CA TYR A 40 3.70 11.79 -6.32
C TYR A 40 4.90 12.72 -6.08
N TYR A 41 4.82 13.60 -5.08
CA TYR A 41 5.94 14.46 -4.70
C TYR A 41 7.14 13.66 -4.19
N ARG A 42 6.93 12.65 -3.35
CA ARG A 42 7.98 11.75 -2.85
C ARG A 42 8.66 10.98 -3.99
N MET A 43 7.90 10.50 -4.97
CA MET A 43 8.47 9.87 -6.17
C MET A 43 9.40 10.83 -6.95
N ASN A 44 9.01 12.09 -7.10
CA ASN A 44 9.86 13.09 -7.73
C ASN A 44 11.14 13.38 -6.92
N GLN A 45 11.08 13.36 -5.59
CA GLN A 45 12.26 13.49 -4.73
C GLN A 45 13.26 12.34 -4.92
N LEU A 46 12.78 11.12 -5.17
CA LEU A 46 13.63 9.96 -5.46
C LEU A 46 14.34 10.06 -6.82
N GLY A 47 13.86 10.91 -7.72
CA GLY A 47 14.53 11.26 -8.97
C GLY A 47 14.56 10.15 -10.03
N PHE A 48 13.73 9.10 -9.92
CA PHE A 48 13.64 8.08 -10.95
C PHE A 48 12.64 8.47 -12.06
N ASP A 49 12.76 7.82 -13.21
CA ASP A 49 11.84 8.01 -14.32
C ASP A 49 10.47 7.39 -14.00
N LEU A 50 9.46 8.23 -13.80
CA LEU A 50 8.08 7.83 -13.53
C LEU A 50 7.49 6.93 -14.64
N GLY A 51 7.97 7.05 -15.88
CA GLY A 51 7.58 6.20 -16.99
C GLY A 51 8.02 4.74 -16.87
N THR A 52 8.79 4.39 -15.84
CA THR A 52 9.14 3.01 -15.51
C THR A 52 8.14 2.31 -14.59
N ILE A 53 7.13 3.02 -14.11
CA ILE A 53 6.01 2.43 -13.36
C ILE A 53 5.12 1.68 -14.34
N SER A 54 5.03 0.37 -14.19
CA SER A 54 4.23 -0.50 -15.06
C SER A 54 2.84 -0.80 -14.51
N SER A 55 2.70 -0.79 -13.18
CA SER A 55 1.46 -1.17 -12.51
C SER A 55 1.25 -0.39 -11.22
N ILE A 56 -0.02 -0.05 -10.96
CA ILE A 56 -0.49 0.52 -9.70
C ILE A 56 -1.58 -0.39 -9.15
N PHE A 57 -1.48 -0.79 -7.91
CA PHE A 57 -2.49 -1.55 -7.19
C PHE A 57 -3.09 -0.65 -6.11
N ILE A 58 -4.34 -0.24 -6.31
CA ILE A 58 -5.11 0.55 -5.33
C ILE A 58 -5.86 -0.43 -4.45
N THR A 59 -5.56 -0.39 -3.15
CA THR A 59 -6.14 -1.32 -2.18
C THR A 59 -7.60 -1.03 -1.90
N HIS A 60 -7.96 0.24 -1.84
CA HIS A 60 -9.32 0.76 -1.73
C HIS A 60 -9.36 2.25 -2.13
N PHE A 61 -10.55 2.83 -2.20
CA PHE A 61 -10.74 4.17 -2.78
C PHE A 61 -10.99 5.28 -1.74
N HIS A 62 -10.44 5.17 -0.53
CA HIS A 62 -10.30 6.34 0.32
C HIS A 62 -9.29 7.31 -0.28
N VAL A 63 -9.51 8.61 -0.03
CA VAL A 63 -8.73 9.68 -0.67
C VAL A 63 -7.24 9.61 -0.35
N ASP A 64 -6.88 9.14 0.84
CA ASP A 64 -5.52 8.98 1.31
C ASP A 64 -4.77 7.77 0.70
N HIS A 65 -5.43 6.97 -0.14
CA HIS A 65 -4.85 5.85 -0.86
C HIS A 65 -4.78 6.04 -2.38
N CYS A 66 -5.53 7.01 -2.96
CA CYS A 66 -5.64 7.06 -4.43
C CYS A 66 -5.58 8.47 -5.07
N SER A 67 -5.54 9.56 -4.30
CA SER A 67 -5.78 10.91 -4.86
C SER A 67 -4.67 11.43 -5.77
N ASP A 68 -3.40 11.06 -5.58
CA ASP A 68 -2.30 11.53 -6.42
C ASP A 68 -2.27 10.85 -7.81
N PHE A 69 -3.15 9.88 -8.04
CA PHE A 69 -3.24 9.17 -9.32
C PHE A 69 -3.44 10.11 -10.51
N VAL A 70 -4.33 11.08 -10.39
CA VAL A 70 -4.62 12.04 -11.48
C VAL A 70 -3.40 12.90 -11.79
N MET A 71 -2.65 13.31 -10.76
CA MET A 71 -1.41 14.08 -10.94
C MET A 71 -0.32 13.27 -11.64
N LEU A 72 -0.18 11.99 -11.28
CA LEU A 72 0.73 11.09 -11.98
C LEU A 72 0.34 10.94 -13.45
N CYS A 73 -0.93 10.68 -13.75
CA CYS A 73 -1.44 10.55 -15.13
C CYS A 73 -1.15 11.81 -15.96
N GLN A 74 -1.42 12.98 -15.42
CA GLN A 74 -1.13 14.24 -16.12
C GLN A 74 0.37 14.42 -16.37
N SER A 75 1.20 14.10 -15.40
CA SER A 75 2.66 14.20 -15.54
C SER A 75 3.19 13.25 -16.61
N LEU A 76 2.74 11.99 -16.62
CA LEU A 76 3.11 11.01 -17.64
C LEU A 76 2.72 11.47 -19.05
N TRP A 77 1.48 11.92 -19.19
CA TRP A 77 1.00 12.49 -20.47
C TRP A 77 1.86 13.66 -20.95
N LEU A 78 2.10 14.67 -20.08
CA LEU A 78 2.87 15.87 -20.46
C LEU A 78 4.34 15.55 -20.81
N ARG A 79 4.86 14.42 -20.32
CA ARG A 79 6.20 13.92 -20.64
C ARG A 79 6.22 13.00 -21.87
N GLY A 80 5.09 12.81 -22.55
CA GLY A 80 5.01 11.96 -23.74
C GLY A 80 5.12 10.47 -23.45
N HIS A 81 4.65 10.01 -22.29
CA HIS A 81 4.64 8.59 -21.94
C HIS A 81 3.83 7.78 -22.95
N ASP A 82 4.41 6.70 -23.48
CA ASP A 82 3.83 5.87 -24.54
C ASP A 82 3.68 4.38 -24.15
N LYS A 83 4.12 3.99 -22.94
CA LYS A 83 4.01 2.61 -22.45
C LYS A 83 2.70 2.40 -21.71
N GLN A 84 2.25 1.14 -21.69
CA GLN A 84 1.05 0.75 -20.96
C GLN A 84 1.26 0.89 -19.45
N LEU A 85 0.41 1.66 -18.78
CA LEU A 85 0.25 1.67 -17.34
C LEU A 85 -1.02 0.89 -16.97
N ASN A 86 -0.88 -0.15 -16.16
CA ASN A 86 -2.00 -0.93 -15.65
C ASN A 86 -2.37 -0.47 -14.25
N VAL A 87 -3.66 -0.24 -14.00
CA VAL A 87 -4.18 0.14 -12.70
C VAL A 87 -5.15 -0.94 -12.23
N TYR A 88 -4.90 -1.48 -11.06
CA TYR A 88 -5.69 -2.54 -10.46
C TYR A 88 -6.39 -2.03 -9.21
N GLY A 89 -7.61 -2.45 -8.95
CA GLY A 89 -8.33 -2.14 -7.72
C GLY A 89 -9.57 -3.00 -7.53
N PRO A 90 -10.20 -2.99 -6.34
CA PRO A 90 -11.48 -3.64 -6.11
C PRO A 90 -12.55 -3.22 -7.13
N PRO A 91 -13.70 -3.90 -7.23
CA PRO A 91 -14.73 -3.62 -8.24
C PRO A 91 -15.17 -2.16 -8.36
N PHE A 92 -15.10 -1.37 -7.29
CA PHE A 92 -15.40 0.06 -7.33
C PHE A 92 -14.47 0.85 -8.28
N ILE A 93 -13.35 0.27 -8.73
CA ILE A 93 -12.43 0.90 -9.69
C ILE A 93 -13.15 1.36 -10.97
N GLU A 94 -14.16 0.64 -11.44
CA GLU A 94 -14.91 1.01 -12.63
C GLU A 94 -15.70 2.32 -12.45
N THR A 95 -16.32 2.49 -11.28
CA THR A 95 -17.04 3.73 -10.95
C THR A 95 -16.10 4.89 -10.70
N TRP A 96 -15.03 4.66 -9.95
CA TRP A 96 -13.99 5.64 -9.68
C TRP A 96 -13.31 6.13 -10.97
N TRP A 97 -12.98 5.20 -11.89
CA TRP A 97 -12.38 5.49 -13.19
C TRP A 97 -13.26 6.38 -14.06
N ARG A 98 -14.56 6.05 -14.17
CA ARG A 98 -15.53 6.88 -14.88
C ARG A 98 -15.67 8.27 -14.24
N GLY A 99 -15.69 8.33 -12.92
CA GLY A 99 -15.72 9.59 -12.17
C GLY A 99 -14.54 10.49 -12.53
N ILE A 100 -13.36 9.94 -12.68
CA ILE A 100 -12.15 10.69 -13.09
C ILE A 100 -12.23 11.10 -14.56
N PHE A 101 -12.32 10.15 -15.47
CA PHE A 101 -12.06 10.37 -16.88
C PHE A 101 -13.28 10.75 -17.71
N GLU A 102 -14.49 10.51 -17.24
CA GLU A 102 -15.71 10.90 -17.94
C GLU A 102 -16.35 12.16 -17.34
N THR A 103 -16.11 12.42 -16.04
CA THR A 103 -16.79 13.50 -15.32
C THR A 103 -15.85 14.63 -14.89
N SER A 104 -14.83 14.31 -14.07
CA SER A 104 -14.01 15.33 -13.42
C SER A 104 -12.90 15.89 -14.33
N TYR A 105 -12.22 15.00 -15.06
CA TYR A 105 -11.05 15.33 -15.89
C TYR A 105 -11.13 14.72 -17.29
N PRO A 106 -12.19 14.96 -18.07
CA PRO A 106 -12.37 14.34 -19.39
C PRO A 106 -11.25 14.67 -20.38
N TYR A 107 -10.56 15.78 -20.20
CA TYR A 107 -9.42 16.17 -21.03
C TYR A 107 -8.21 15.23 -20.84
N ALA A 108 -8.11 14.52 -19.74
CA ALA A 108 -7.01 13.57 -19.43
C ALA A 108 -7.26 12.17 -19.98
N ASN A 109 -8.48 11.89 -20.47
CA ASN A 109 -8.85 10.57 -20.98
C ASN A 109 -8.07 10.24 -22.28
N ASN A 110 -7.62 8.99 -22.40
CA ASN A 110 -6.93 8.46 -23.59
C ASN A 110 -5.68 9.26 -24.05
N ARG A 111 -4.95 9.88 -23.13
CA ARG A 111 -3.74 10.65 -23.44
C ARG A 111 -2.49 9.79 -23.60
N PHE A 112 -2.47 8.61 -23.04
CA PHE A 112 -1.44 7.58 -23.18
C PHE A 112 -2.07 6.20 -22.92
N PRO A 113 -1.37 5.09 -23.19
CA PRO A 113 -1.89 3.75 -22.92
C PRO A 113 -2.12 3.52 -21.43
N LEU A 114 -3.38 3.55 -21.01
CA LEU A 114 -3.80 3.44 -19.61
C LEU A 114 -4.97 2.45 -19.52
N LYS A 115 -4.90 1.51 -18.58
CA LYS A 115 -5.89 0.45 -18.43
C LYS A 115 -6.28 0.21 -16.98
N SER A 116 -7.58 0.24 -16.69
CA SER A 116 -8.14 -0.22 -15.41
C SER A 116 -8.43 -1.72 -15.46
N ASN A 117 -8.19 -2.39 -14.34
CA ASN A 117 -8.39 -3.83 -14.18
C ASN A 117 -9.01 -4.10 -12.79
N VAL A 118 -10.06 -4.91 -12.75
CA VAL A 118 -10.68 -5.30 -11.49
C VAL A 118 -9.85 -6.37 -10.79
N LEU A 119 -9.52 -6.15 -9.51
CA LEU A 119 -8.98 -7.18 -8.63
C LEU A 119 -10.09 -8.14 -8.19
N HIS A 120 -10.07 -9.33 -8.74
CA HIS A 120 -10.94 -10.40 -8.28
C HIS A 120 -10.33 -11.07 -7.05
N GLU A 121 -11.16 -11.35 -6.05
CA GLU A 121 -10.74 -11.97 -4.80
C GLU A 121 -9.97 -13.28 -5.02
N ASN A 122 -8.87 -13.44 -4.30
CA ASN A 122 -8.02 -14.63 -4.34
C ASN A 122 -7.46 -14.98 -5.73
N LYS A 123 -7.56 -14.07 -6.71
CA LYS A 123 -6.92 -14.25 -8.01
C LYS A 123 -5.58 -13.56 -8.06
N ALA A 124 -4.58 -14.30 -8.54
CA ALA A 124 -3.26 -13.78 -8.78
C ALA A 124 -3.22 -12.93 -10.06
N VAL A 125 -2.46 -11.85 -10.01
CA VAL A 125 -2.14 -10.99 -11.17
C VAL A 125 -0.67 -11.22 -11.52
N ASP A 126 -0.42 -11.67 -12.74
CA ASP A 126 0.93 -11.78 -13.29
C ASP A 126 1.45 -10.38 -13.68
N ILE A 127 2.65 -10.05 -13.21
CA ILE A 127 3.32 -8.77 -13.44
C ILE A 127 4.67 -8.91 -14.17
N GLN A 128 4.83 -9.96 -14.97
CA GLN A 128 6.03 -10.37 -15.70
C GLN A 128 7.18 -10.87 -14.82
N GLU A 129 7.58 -10.11 -13.78
CA GLU A 129 8.72 -10.46 -12.90
C GLU A 129 8.27 -11.10 -11.59
N GLY A 130 6.97 -11.39 -11.46
CA GLY A 130 6.40 -11.96 -10.24
C GLY A 130 4.88 -12.00 -10.30
N THR A 131 4.28 -12.20 -9.14
CA THR A 131 2.83 -12.36 -9.00
C THR A 131 2.34 -11.52 -7.83
N VAL A 132 1.22 -10.82 -8.02
CA VAL A 132 0.51 -10.14 -6.93
C VAL A 132 -0.77 -10.92 -6.62
N ILE A 133 -0.90 -11.36 -5.39
CA ILE A 133 -2.09 -12.02 -4.83
C ILE A 133 -2.83 -10.99 -3.98
N ASN A 134 -4.15 -10.99 -4.03
CA ASN A 134 -4.98 -10.12 -3.21
C ASN A 134 -6.02 -10.93 -2.43
N VAL A 135 -6.34 -10.45 -1.22
CA VAL A 135 -7.44 -10.99 -0.41
C VAL A 135 -8.28 -9.82 0.12
N PRO A 136 -9.59 -10.00 0.29
CA PRO A 136 -10.42 -9.02 0.98
C PRO A 136 -9.97 -8.93 2.45
N THR A 137 -10.04 -7.72 3.01
CA THR A 137 -9.76 -7.46 4.42
C THR A 137 -10.92 -6.70 5.06
N ARG A 138 -10.79 -6.34 6.33
CA ARG A 138 -11.90 -5.80 7.10
C ARG A 138 -11.70 -4.32 7.41
N HIS A 139 -12.37 -3.45 6.66
CA HIS A 139 -12.31 -2.01 6.87
C HIS A 139 -13.72 -1.39 6.80
N SER A 140 -14.49 -1.51 7.89
CA SER A 140 -15.90 -1.12 7.93
C SER A 140 -16.71 -1.78 6.79
N THR A 141 -17.36 -0.97 5.96
CA THR A 141 -18.17 -1.40 4.79
C THR A 141 -17.40 -1.24 3.47
N ILE A 142 -16.13 -0.82 3.54
CA ILE A 142 -15.30 -0.55 2.36
C ILE A 142 -14.71 -1.87 1.85
N ASP A 143 -14.81 -2.12 0.55
CA ASP A 143 -14.10 -3.22 -0.10
C ASP A 143 -12.62 -2.87 -0.20
N THR A 144 -11.83 -3.42 0.71
CA THR A 144 -10.39 -3.22 0.80
C THR A 144 -9.63 -4.52 0.56
N ARG A 145 -8.41 -4.41 0.03
CA ARG A 145 -7.57 -5.56 -0.35
C ARG A 145 -6.20 -5.46 0.29
N ALA A 146 -5.81 -6.50 1.04
CA ALA A 146 -4.41 -6.74 1.30
C ALA A 146 -3.75 -7.35 0.07
N LEU A 147 -2.48 -7.04 -0.13
CA LEU A 147 -1.70 -7.44 -1.30
C LEU A 147 -0.46 -8.22 -0.88
N ARG A 148 -0.16 -9.31 -1.59
CA ARG A 148 1.10 -10.05 -1.46
C ARG A 148 1.76 -10.11 -2.82
N ILE A 149 2.99 -9.62 -2.91
CA ILE A 149 3.84 -9.78 -4.09
C ILE A 149 4.89 -10.86 -3.84
N GLU A 150 5.03 -11.76 -4.79
CA GLU A 150 6.10 -12.76 -4.83
C GLU A 150 6.94 -12.52 -6.08
N ALA A 151 8.21 -12.14 -5.89
CA ALA A 151 9.15 -11.85 -6.95
C ALA A 151 10.58 -12.05 -6.46
N GLU A 152 11.51 -12.42 -7.35
CA GLU A 152 12.94 -12.58 -7.04
C GLU A 152 13.23 -13.47 -5.82
N GLY A 153 12.39 -14.48 -5.58
CA GLY A 153 12.50 -15.41 -4.44
C GLY A 153 12.16 -14.79 -3.07
N LYS A 154 11.50 -13.64 -3.06
CA LYS A 154 11.05 -12.90 -1.87
C LYS A 154 9.56 -12.68 -1.87
N SER A 155 9.00 -12.48 -0.68
CA SER A 155 7.58 -12.18 -0.48
C SER A 155 7.38 -10.95 0.39
N ILE A 156 6.55 -10.02 -0.10
CA ILE A 156 6.16 -8.80 0.62
C ILE A 156 4.65 -8.79 0.73
N VAL A 157 4.14 -8.52 1.93
CA VAL A 157 2.71 -8.32 2.18
C VAL A 157 2.47 -6.89 2.62
N TYR A 158 1.44 -6.28 2.05
CA TYR A 158 0.90 -4.99 2.47
C TYR A 158 -0.54 -5.17 2.93
N SER A 159 -0.81 -4.83 4.18
CA SER A 159 -2.13 -5.01 4.77
C SER A 159 -3.20 -4.10 4.19
N ALA A 160 -2.82 -2.94 3.67
CA ALA A 160 -3.72 -1.80 3.53
C ALA A 160 -4.37 -1.43 4.88
N ASP A 161 -5.52 -0.75 4.87
CA ASP A 161 -6.31 -0.48 6.06
C ASP A 161 -7.15 -1.71 6.41
N THR A 162 -7.01 -2.20 7.62
CA THR A 162 -7.73 -3.39 8.06
C THR A 162 -7.81 -3.52 9.59
N ALA A 163 -8.94 -3.96 10.08
CA ALA A 163 -9.00 -4.61 11.38
C ALA A 163 -8.42 -6.03 11.28
N PRO A 164 -8.05 -6.66 12.40
CA PRO A 164 -7.60 -8.05 12.42
C PRO A 164 -8.61 -8.99 11.76
N CYS A 165 -8.12 -9.84 10.86
CA CYS A 165 -8.91 -10.88 10.20
C CYS A 165 -8.02 -12.07 9.77
N SER A 166 -8.64 -13.22 9.56
CA SER A 166 -7.93 -14.44 9.16
C SER A 166 -7.25 -14.32 7.80
N GLU A 167 -7.80 -13.51 6.91
CA GLU A 167 -7.32 -13.31 5.56
C GLU A 167 -5.93 -12.67 5.55
N ILE A 168 -5.72 -11.60 6.36
CA ILE A 168 -4.40 -10.96 6.46
C ILE A 168 -3.38 -11.87 7.15
N ILE A 169 -3.78 -12.61 8.18
CA ILE A 169 -2.92 -13.57 8.86
C ILE A 169 -2.42 -14.63 7.87
N ASN A 170 -3.34 -15.22 7.12
CA ASN A 170 -3.01 -16.25 6.14
C ASN A 170 -2.15 -15.71 4.99
N LEU A 171 -2.46 -14.52 4.50
CA LEU A 171 -1.68 -13.86 3.44
C LEU A 171 -0.26 -13.55 3.88
N ALA A 172 -0.08 -13.14 5.14
CA ALA A 172 1.20 -12.76 5.72
C ALA A 172 2.06 -13.94 6.19
N ARG A 173 1.53 -15.17 6.15
CA ARG A 173 2.22 -16.36 6.68
C ARG A 173 3.60 -16.55 6.05
N GLY A 174 4.64 -16.50 6.89
CA GLY A 174 6.03 -16.67 6.49
C GLY A 174 6.59 -15.62 5.53
N ALA A 175 5.95 -14.44 5.40
CA ALA A 175 6.42 -13.38 4.53
C ALA A 175 7.83 -12.89 4.93
N ASP A 176 8.66 -12.54 3.94
CA ASP A 176 9.94 -11.89 4.21
C ASP A 176 9.73 -10.50 4.82
N LEU A 177 8.73 -9.77 4.32
CA LEU A 177 8.37 -8.45 4.79
C LEU A 177 6.83 -8.32 4.90
N LEU A 178 6.35 -7.96 6.08
CA LEU A 178 4.97 -7.53 6.32
C LEU A 178 4.97 -6.02 6.58
N ILE A 179 4.35 -5.25 5.69
CA ILE A 179 4.06 -3.83 5.88
C ILE A 179 2.61 -3.75 6.34
N HIS A 180 2.40 -3.40 7.60
CA HIS A 180 1.07 -3.43 8.22
C HIS A 180 0.72 -2.09 8.83
N GLU A 181 -0.55 -1.71 8.69
CA GLU A 181 -1.07 -0.54 9.40
C GLU A 181 -1.01 -0.72 10.91
N CYS A 182 -0.87 0.40 11.62
CA CYS A 182 -1.01 0.47 13.07
C CYS A 182 -1.53 1.87 13.41
N ASN A 183 -2.84 2.06 13.25
CA ASN A 183 -3.40 3.40 13.19
C ASN A 183 -3.50 4.08 14.57
N TRP A 184 -3.88 3.35 15.60
CA TRP A 184 -4.11 3.91 16.95
C TRP A 184 -3.48 3.05 18.06
N LEU A 185 -3.26 3.65 19.21
CA LEU A 185 -2.81 2.93 20.40
C LEU A 185 -3.90 1.94 20.89
N ASP A 186 -3.50 0.99 21.75
CA ASP A 186 -4.47 0.12 22.43
C ASP A 186 -5.45 0.94 23.25
N GLY A 187 -6.73 0.59 23.18
CA GLY A 187 -7.81 1.29 23.86
C GLY A 187 -9.18 0.97 23.27
N THR A 188 -10.16 1.81 23.56
CA THR A 188 -11.50 1.68 22.99
C THR A 188 -11.58 2.45 21.68
N HIS A 189 -11.74 1.72 20.59
CA HIS A 189 -11.85 2.25 19.22
C HIS A 189 -13.05 1.64 18.50
N PRO A 190 -13.51 2.25 17.38
CA PRO A 190 -14.51 1.63 16.54
C PRO A 190 -14.05 0.26 16.02
N GLU A 191 -14.89 -0.75 16.17
CA GLU A 191 -14.58 -2.11 15.73
C GLU A 191 -14.56 -2.25 14.21
N GLY A 192 -13.72 -3.14 13.71
CA GLY A 192 -13.72 -3.55 12.31
C GLY A 192 -13.18 -2.51 11.34
N ILE A 193 -12.33 -1.57 11.79
CA ILE A 193 -11.79 -0.51 10.94
C ILE A 193 -10.27 -0.61 10.81
N HIS A 194 -9.54 -0.57 11.91
CA HIS A 194 -8.08 -0.55 11.96
C HIS A 194 -7.52 -1.51 13.01
N THR A 195 -6.21 -1.61 13.05
CA THR A 195 -5.45 -2.50 13.94
C THR A 195 -4.67 -1.70 14.99
N SER A 196 -4.74 -2.12 16.25
CA SER A 196 -3.92 -1.60 17.35
C SER A 196 -2.63 -2.43 17.57
N PRO A 197 -1.65 -1.95 18.36
CA PRO A 197 -0.40 -2.68 18.61
C PRO A 197 -0.59 -4.09 19.16
N SER A 198 -1.46 -4.29 20.14
CA SER A 198 -1.71 -5.63 20.72
C SER A 198 -2.38 -6.57 19.72
N GLN A 199 -3.30 -6.06 18.91
CA GLN A 199 -3.93 -6.83 17.84
C GLN A 199 -2.92 -7.20 16.74
N LEU A 200 -2.02 -6.28 16.39
CA LEU A 200 -0.97 -6.57 15.42
C LEU A 200 0.03 -7.61 15.96
N ALA A 201 0.31 -7.59 17.28
CA ALA A 201 1.15 -8.61 17.91
C ALA A 201 0.58 -10.02 17.71
N GLU A 202 -0.75 -10.20 17.85
CA GLU A 202 -1.43 -11.47 17.58
C GLU A 202 -1.28 -11.92 16.12
N ILE A 203 -1.45 -10.98 15.17
CA ILE A 203 -1.23 -11.24 13.74
C ILE A 203 0.22 -11.69 13.48
N VAL A 204 1.19 -11.00 14.07
CA VAL A 204 2.63 -11.30 13.90
C VAL A 204 2.98 -12.66 14.51
N GLU A 205 2.42 -12.99 15.68
CA GLU A 205 2.64 -14.29 16.32
C GLU A 205 2.10 -15.46 15.47
N GLU A 206 0.92 -15.29 14.88
CA GLU A 206 0.33 -16.35 14.03
C GLU A 206 0.96 -16.44 12.64
N ALA A 207 1.24 -15.31 12.00
CA ALA A 207 1.74 -15.27 10.63
C ALA A 207 3.26 -15.51 10.53
N GLN A 208 4.02 -15.19 11.59
CA GLN A 208 5.47 -15.35 11.67
C GLN A 208 6.25 -14.75 10.49
N PRO A 209 6.02 -13.47 10.12
CA PRO A 209 6.84 -12.80 9.13
C PRO A 209 8.27 -12.59 9.65
N LYS A 210 9.25 -12.45 8.76
CA LYS A 210 10.65 -12.18 9.18
C LYS A 210 10.84 -10.74 9.65
N THR A 211 10.26 -9.78 8.92
CA THR A 211 10.29 -8.34 9.24
C THR A 211 8.88 -7.77 9.18
N VAL A 212 8.56 -6.92 10.14
CA VAL A 212 7.31 -6.15 10.21
C VAL A 212 7.64 -4.68 10.17
N VAL A 213 6.99 -3.94 9.28
CA VAL A 213 7.11 -2.49 9.19
C VAL A 213 5.74 -1.87 9.43
N LEU A 214 5.68 -0.99 10.44
CA LEU A 214 4.47 -0.28 10.80
C LEU A 214 4.29 0.91 9.86
N THR A 215 3.12 1.02 9.24
CA THR A 215 2.73 2.12 8.37
C THR A 215 1.33 2.61 8.72
N HIS A 216 0.83 3.62 8.02
CA HIS A 216 -0.49 4.21 8.25
C HIS A 216 -0.67 4.55 9.73
N VAL A 217 0.30 5.31 10.27
CA VAL A 217 0.43 5.58 11.70
C VAL A 217 0.04 7.02 12.04
N THR A 218 -0.67 7.17 13.16
CA THR A 218 -1.00 8.48 13.73
C THR A 218 0.20 9.09 14.48
N PRO A 219 0.19 10.40 14.76
CA PRO A 219 1.21 11.04 15.61
C PRO A 219 1.38 10.35 16.96
N GLU A 220 0.29 9.87 17.57
CA GLU A 220 0.33 9.18 18.87
C GLU A 220 1.17 7.89 18.81
N ILE A 221 1.05 7.11 17.72
CA ILE A 221 1.88 5.91 17.50
C ILE A 221 3.36 6.32 17.38
N VAL A 222 3.64 7.40 16.66
CA VAL A 222 5.01 7.90 16.45
C VAL A 222 5.63 8.36 17.78
N GLU A 223 4.89 9.08 18.61
CA GLU A 223 5.34 9.54 19.92
C GLU A 223 5.63 8.37 20.88
N ASN A 224 4.89 7.27 20.75
CA ASN A 224 5.02 6.07 21.57
C ASN A 224 5.80 4.93 20.88
N LYS A 225 6.58 5.22 19.83
CA LYS A 225 7.18 4.22 18.93
C LYS A 225 7.88 3.06 19.62
N ASN A 226 8.68 3.33 20.65
CA ASN A 226 9.45 2.28 21.33
C ASN A 226 8.53 1.28 22.04
N LYS A 227 7.51 1.78 22.73
CA LYS A 227 6.49 0.96 23.40
C LYS A 227 5.67 0.17 22.37
N VAL A 228 5.26 0.80 21.28
CA VAL A 228 4.50 0.16 20.20
C VAL A 228 5.32 -0.97 19.56
N ILE A 229 6.59 -0.73 19.23
CA ILE A 229 7.49 -1.76 18.67
C ILE A 229 7.63 -2.93 19.65
N GLU A 230 7.80 -2.67 20.94
CA GLU A 230 7.92 -3.69 21.98
C GLU A 230 6.65 -4.55 22.08
N ILE A 231 5.47 -3.93 22.08
CA ILE A 231 4.17 -4.63 22.08
C ILE A 231 4.03 -5.51 20.84
N VAL A 232 4.20 -4.92 19.65
CA VAL A 232 4.04 -5.65 18.37
C VAL A 232 5.03 -6.79 18.25
N LYS A 233 6.26 -6.60 18.72
CA LYS A 233 7.27 -7.66 18.72
C LYS A 233 6.88 -8.83 19.63
N GLY A 234 6.34 -8.55 20.81
CA GLY A 234 5.94 -9.58 21.77
C GLY A 234 7.00 -10.68 21.90
N ASN A 235 6.58 -11.93 21.79
CA ASN A 235 7.46 -13.09 21.81
C ASN A 235 7.93 -13.53 20.41
N SER A 236 7.54 -12.82 19.34
CA SER A 236 7.91 -13.19 17.98
C SER A 236 9.41 -13.03 17.70
N LYS A 237 9.91 -13.74 16.69
CA LYS A 237 11.29 -13.59 16.20
C LYS A 237 11.41 -12.48 15.15
N ALA A 238 10.32 -11.82 14.81
CA ALA A 238 10.29 -10.78 13.79
C ALA A 238 11.13 -9.57 14.19
N THR A 239 11.77 -8.95 13.22
CA THR A 239 12.28 -7.58 13.36
C THR A 239 11.12 -6.63 13.15
N VAL A 240 10.81 -5.77 14.14
CA VAL A 240 9.72 -4.79 14.05
C VAL A 240 10.30 -3.39 13.93
N ILE A 241 9.84 -2.62 12.95
CA ILE A 241 10.34 -1.29 12.61
C ILE A 241 9.15 -0.35 12.41
N LEU A 242 9.23 0.86 12.96
CA LEU A 242 8.31 1.93 12.59
C LEU A 242 8.75 2.51 11.23
N GLY A 243 7.89 2.42 10.22
CA GLY A 243 8.15 2.98 8.90
C GLY A 243 8.26 4.51 8.93
N GLU A 244 9.09 5.04 8.07
CA GLU A 244 9.24 6.48 7.83
C GLU A 244 9.18 6.75 6.32
N ASP A 245 8.72 7.93 5.94
CA ASP A 245 8.68 8.32 4.54
C ASP A 245 10.08 8.25 3.91
N LEU A 246 10.13 7.75 2.69
CA LEU A 246 11.35 7.49 1.90
C LEU A 246 12.27 6.41 2.49
N MET A 247 11.83 5.68 3.51
CA MET A 247 12.59 4.54 4.04
C MET A 247 12.70 3.44 2.97
N GLY A 248 13.94 3.07 2.64
CA GLY A 248 14.24 1.93 1.76
C GLY A 248 14.44 0.65 2.57
N ILE A 249 13.85 -0.45 2.12
CA ILE A 249 13.90 -1.76 2.78
C ILE A 249 14.27 -2.82 1.74
N ALA A 250 15.23 -3.67 2.08
CA ALA A 250 15.54 -4.88 1.33
C ALA A 250 14.91 -6.07 2.08
N PRO A 251 13.92 -6.77 1.50
CA PRO A 251 13.25 -7.91 2.13
C PRO A 251 14.11 -9.18 2.19
#